data_4dd26cd9c45e394cb385e447001a83cd
#
_entry.id   4dd26cd9c45e394cb385e447001a83cd
#
_cell.length_a   1.000
_cell.length_b   1.000
_cell.length_c   1.000
_cell.angle_alpha   90.00
_cell.angle_beta   90.00
_cell.angle_gamma   90.00
#
_symmetry.space_group_name_H-M   'P 1'
#
loop_
_entity.id
_entity.type
_entity.pdbx_description
1 polymer ?
#
loop_
_entity_poly.entity_id
_entity_poly.type
_entity_poly.pdbx_seq_one_letter_code
_entity_poly.pdbx_strand_id
1 'polypeptide(L)' 'MIITLKDGSKKEYAEAKSVIDIAYDISEGLARAACAGEVNGEVVDLRTVLEDDCELNIL' A
#
# COMPACT_ATOMS: atom_id res chain seq x y z
N MET A 1 6.46 8.04 6.93
CA MET A 1 5.01 7.72 6.91
C MET A 1 4.78 6.31 7.41
N ILE A 2 3.67 6.08 8.07
CA ILE A 2 3.29 4.78 8.58
C ILE A 2 2.09 4.28 7.80
N ILE A 3 2.23 3.11 7.19
CA ILE A 3 1.17 2.47 6.44
C ILE A 3 0.64 1.31 7.27
N THR A 4 -0.64 1.38 7.63
CA THR A 4 -1.31 0.32 8.38
C THR A 4 -2.02 -0.61 7.40
N LEU A 5 -1.68 -1.88 7.43
CA LEU A 5 -2.25 -2.88 6.55
C LEU A 5 -3.54 -3.45 7.14
N LYS A 6 -4.29 -4.17 6.32
CA LYS A 6 -5.60 -4.69 6.70
C LYS A 6 -5.55 -5.63 7.91
N ASP A 7 -4.46 -6.36 8.08
CA ASP A 7 -4.28 -7.29 9.21
C ASP A 7 -3.82 -6.58 10.50
N GLY A 8 -3.69 -5.26 10.47
CA GLY A 8 -3.24 -4.46 11.60
C GLY A 8 -1.74 -4.24 11.66
N SER A 9 -0.96 -4.92 10.81
CA SER A 9 0.48 -4.70 10.77
C SER A 9 0.80 -3.33 10.19
N LYS A 10 1.98 -2.81 10.53
CA LYS A 10 2.40 -1.48 10.10
C LYS A 10 3.74 -1.54 9.41
N LYS A 11 3.88 -0.73 8.36
CA LYS A 11 5.15 -0.53 7.67
C LYS A 11 5.51 0.94 7.73
N GLU A 12 6.77 1.23 8.04
CA GLU A 12 7.25 2.60 8.11
C GLU A 12 8.19 2.88 6.95
N TYR A 13 7.99 4.03 6.30
CA TYR A 13 8.81 4.48 5.19
C TYR A 13 9.30 5.89 5.44
N ALA A 14 10.58 6.12 5.18
CA ALA A 14 11.17 7.46 5.28
C ALA A 14 10.77 8.36 4.11
N GLU A 15 10.34 7.76 3.00
CA GLU A 15 10.03 8.46 1.76
C GLU A 15 8.66 8.06 1.25
N ALA A 16 8.12 8.87 0.32
CA ALA A 16 6.89 8.52 -0.38
C ALA A 16 7.07 7.21 -1.15
N LYS A 17 6.03 6.39 -1.20
CA LYS A 17 6.04 5.10 -1.90
C LYS A 17 4.75 4.93 -2.67
N SER A 18 4.85 4.31 -3.85
CA SER A 18 3.66 3.93 -4.59
C SER A 18 3.01 2.70 -3.97
N VAL A 19 1.70 2.54 -4.22
CA VAL A 19 0.96 1.36 -3.75
C VAL A 19 1.63 0.07 -4.21
N ILE A 20 2.06 0.01 -5.49
CA ILE A 20 2.68 -1.20 -6.01
C ILE A 20 4.03 -1.50 -5.33
N ASP A 21 4.81 -0.49 -5.00
CA ASP A 21 6.08 -0.69 -4.30
C ASP A 21 5.83 -1.26 -2.90
N ILE A 22 4.81 -0.76 -2.22
CA ILE A 22 4.42 -1.28 -0.90
C ILE A 22 3.96 -2.74 -1.03
N ALA A 23 3.19 -3.06 -2.06
CA ALA A 23 2.75 -4.42 -2.31
C ALA A 23 3.94 -5.37 -2.51
N TYR A 24 4.97 -4.95 -3.26
CA TYR A 24 6.20 -5.74 -3.44
C TYR A 24 6.94 -5.95 -2.13
N ASP A 25 6.95 -4.97 -1.25
CA ASP A 25 7.56 -5.10 0.08
C ASP A 25 6.84 -6.13 0.94
N ILE A 26 5.54 -6.31 0.74
CA ILE A 26 4.76 -7.32 1.45
C ILE A 26 5.04 -8.70 0.88
N SER A 27 4.87 -8.86 -0.43
CA SER A 27 5.04 -10.13 -1.11
C SER A 27 5.04 -9.90 -2.63
N GLU A 28 5.97 -10.53 -3.33
CA GLU A 28 6.02 -10.47 -4.78
C GLU A 28 4.75 -11.08 -5.40
N GLY A 29 4.26 -12.18 -4.82
CA GLY A 29 3.02 -12.80 -5.29
C GLY A 29 1.81 -11.89 -5.14
N LEU A 30 1.72 -11.19 -4.01
CA LEU A 30 0.65 -10.22 -3.78
C LEU A 30 0.73 -9.11 -4.82
N ALA A 31 1.91 -8.56 -5.07
CA ALA A 31 2.08 -7.47 -6.02
C ALA A 31 1.68 -7.89 -7.43
N ARG A 32 2.04 -9.11 -7.84
CA ARG A 32 1.69 -9.62 -9.17
C ARG A 32 0.19 -9.84 -9.35
N ALA A 33 -0.51 -10.19 -8.28
CA ALA A 33 -1.95 -10.44 -8.31
C ALA A 33 -2.77 -9.17 -8.09
N ALA A 34 -2.13 -8.08 -7.66
CA ALA A 34 -2.84 -6.86 -7.29
C ALA A 34 -3.46 -6.17 -8.50
N CYS A 35 -4.66 -5.62 -8.31
CA CYS A 35 -5.38 -4.85 -9.32
C CYS A 35 -5.46 -3.37 -8.95
N ALA A 36 -5.51 -3.06 -7.66
CA ALA A 36 -5.66 -1.69 -7.17
C ALA A 36 -5.27 -1.63 -5.70
N GLY A 37 -5.20 -0.43 -5.14
CA GLY A 37 -5.08 -0.21 -3.72
C GLY A 37 -6.32 0.45 -3.17
N GLU A 38 -6.59 0.25 -1.88
CA GLU A 38 -7.64 0.97 -1.18
C GLU A 38 -7.00 1.74 -0.05
N VAL A 39 -7.05 3.07 -0.15
CA VAL A 39 -6.41 3.98 0.80
C VAL A 39 -7.49 4.68 1.61
N ASN A 40 -7.51 4.41 2.91
CA ASN A 40 -8.53 4.96 3.83
C ASN A 40 -9.95 4.74 3.29
N GLY A 41 -10.19 3.59 2.69
CA GLY A 41 -11.50 3.22 2.15
C GLY A 41 -11.75 3.68 0.71
N GLU A 42 -10.79 4.35 0.06
CA GLU A 42 -10.92 4.83 -1.31
C GLU A 42 -10.04 4.02 -2.26
N VAL A 43 -10.61 3.53 -3.35
CA VAL A 43 -9.89 2.74 -4.34
C VAL A 43 -9.03 3.65 -5.21
N VAL A 44 -7.76 3.32 -5.34
CA VAL A 44 -6.79 4.09 -6.12
C VAL A 44 -5.98 3.16 -7.01
N ASP A 45 -5.35 3.75 -8.04
CA ASP A 45 -4.46 3.04 -8.95
C ASP A 45 -3.21 2.55 -8.21
N LEU A 46 -2.66 1.42 -8.65
CA LEU A 46 -1.44 0.84 -8.08
C LEU A 46 -0.24 1.78 -8.17
N ARG A 47 -0.23 2.69 -9.12
CA ARG A 47 0.85 3.67 -9.31
C ARG A 47 0.70 4.90 -8.43
N THR A 48 -0.41 5.02 -7.70
CA THR A 48 -0.63 6.14 -6.80
C THR A 48 0.46 6.19 -5.74
N VAL A 49 1.07 7.36 -5.57
CA VAL A 49 2.13 7.58 -4.60
C VAL A 49 1.51 8.06 -3.29
N LEU A 50 1.86 7.38 -2.21
CA LEU A 50 1.40 7.73 -0.86
C LEU A 50 2.47 8.54 -0.16
N GLU A 51 2.07 9.65 0.46
CA GLU A 51 2.98 10.58 1.13
C GLU A 51 2.68 10.72 2.62
N ASP A 52 1.49 10.32 3.06
CA ASP A 52 1.03 10.49 4.44
C ASP A 52 0.67 9.14 5.06
N ASP A 53 0.63 9.12 6.38
CA ASP A 53 0.14 7.95 7.12
C ASP A 53 -1.27 7.62 6.66
N CYS A 54 -1.52 6.33 6.41
CA CYS A 54 -2.84 5.89 5.97
C CYS A 54 -3.04 4.40 6.22
N GLU A 55 -4.28 3.97 6.02
CA GLU A 55 -4.61 2.54 5.98
C GLU A 55 -4.62 2.11 4.52
N LEU A 56 -3.96 1.00 4.23
CA LEU A 56 -3.85 0.48 2.87
C LEU A 56 -4.29 -0.97 2.82
N ASN A 57 -5.16 -1.28 1.89
CA ASN A 57 -5.53 -2.64 1.53
C ASN A 57 -5.18 -2.86 0.06
N ILE A 58 -4.51 -3.96 -0.25
CA ILE A 58 -4.17 -4.31 -1.63
C ILE A 58 -5.31 -5.19 -2.18
N LEU A 59 -5.89 -4.76 -3.27
CA LEU A 59 -7.03 -5.43 -3.88
C LEU A 59 -6.63 -6.34 -5.03
#